data_681950c69b0226b482689f0266e5f235
#
_entry.id   681950c69b0226b482689f0266e5f235
#
_cell.length_a   1.000
_cell.length_b   1.000
_cell.length_c   1.000
_cell.angle_alpha   90.00
_cell.angle_beta   90.00
_cell.angle_gamma   90.00
#
_symmetry.space_group_name_H-M   'P 1'
#
loop_
_entity.id
_entity.type
_entity.pdbx_description
1 polymer ?
#
loop_
_entity_poly.entity_id
_entity_poly.type
_entity_poly.pdbx_seq_one_letter_code
_entity_poly.pdbx_strand_id
1 'polypeptide(L)'
;RRAVLANFPLLGRLRFMMEAIRPELRQYFWESDKDELPYSRNQRSMVYQRSKSLLAARPFGSDEDHYADDFNWLNHSITPSHIESDDFRIEVGEDQKPYSMSILNISGTSFGSLSPKAIESLSAGAKKGGFAHNTGEGSLSKYHQAGGGDTIWQISTGYFGCRTSDGKFDANKFSDRAKLDQVKMIEIKLSQGAKPGHGGMLLAPKVTPEIAEARGVESFKDVISPHRHSEFS
;
A
#
# COMPACT_ATOMS: atom_id res chain seq x y z
N ARG A 1 -0.61 4.96 -30.18
CA ARG A 1 -1.80 5.87 -30.35
C ARG A 1 -1.66 6.80 -31.55
N ARG A 2 -0.55 7.59 -31.68
CA ARG A 2 -0.38 8.58 -32.75
C ARG A 2 -0.47 7.98 -34.15
N ALA A 3 0.20 6.88 -34.43
CA ALA A 3 0.21 6.21 -35.73
C ALA A 3 -1.19 5.73 -36.16
N VAL A 4 -1.98 5.15 -35.21
CA VAL A 4 -3.33 4.68 -35.48
C VAL A 4 -4.27 5.84 -35.78
N LEU A 5 -4.19 6.94 -35.01
CA LEU A 5 -5.02 8.11 -35.23
C LEU A 5 -4.65 8.90 -36.50
N ALA A 6 -3.37 8.86 -36.92
CA ALA A 6 -2.94 9.48 -38.16
C ALA A 6 -3.50 8.77 -39.40
N ASN A 7 -3.53 7.43 -39.37
CA ASN A 7 -4.00 6.64 -40.49
C ASN A 7 -5.51 6.38 -40.47
N PHE A 8 -6.11 6.32 -39.30
CA PHE A 8 -7.52 5.97 -39.10
C PHE A 8 -8.17 6.87 -38.03
N PRO A 9 -8.42 8.15 -38.29
CA PRO A 9 -8.81 9.11 -37.25
C PRO A 9 -10.15 8.79 -36.59
N LEU A 10 -11.13 8.32 -37.33
CA LEU A 10 -12.45 7.96 -36.78
C LEU A 10 -12.44 6.58 -36.11
N LEU A 11 -11.98 5.58 -36.84
CA LEU A 11 -11.89 4.20 -36.30
C LEU A 11 -10.92 4.11 -35.13
N GLY A 12 -9.83 4.85 -35.15
CA GLY A 12 -8.89 4.91 -34.05
C GLY A 12 -9.50 5.51 -32.78
N ARG A 13 -10.31 6.56 -32.91
CA ARG A 13 -11.04 7.13 -31.76
C ARG A 13 -12.06 6.18 -31.19
N LEU A 14 -12.85 5.52 -32.05
CA LEU A 14 -13.81 4.51 -31.63
C LEU A 14 -13.12 3.36 -30.90
N ARG A 15 -12.02 2.85 -31.46
CA ARG A 15 -11.20 1.82 -30.83
C ARG A 15 -10.75 2.24 -29.42
N PHE A 16 -10.17 3.42 -29.29
CA PHE A 16 -9.68 3.89 -27.97
C PHE A 16 -10.80 4.16 -26.98
N MET A 17 -11.98 4.56 -27.44
CA MET A 17 -13.17 4.65 -26.61
C MET A 17 -13.56 3.24 -26.09
N MET A 18 -13.63 2.25 -26.97
CA MET A 18 -13.93 0.86 -26.58
C MET A 18 -12.86 0.29 -25.62
N GLU A 19 -11.59 0.60 -25.86
CA GLU A 19 -10.51 0.22 -24.93
C GLU A 19 -10.66 0.88 -23.55
N ALA A 20 -11.18 2.12 -23.51
CA ALA A 20 -11.37 2.84 -22.25
C ALA A 20 -12.51 2.26 -21.40
N ILE A 21 -13.61 1.81 -22.03
CA ILE A 21 -14.76 1.22 -21.32
C ILE A 21 -14.64 -0.33 -21.14
N ARG A 22 -13.57 -0.93 -21.69
CA ARG A 22 -13.35 -2.37 -21.63
C ARG A 22 -13.30 -2.93 -20.20
N PRO A 23 -12.64 -2.27 -19.19
CA PRO A 23 -12.63 -2.78 -17.83
C PRO A 23 -14.01 -2.92 -17.22
N GLU A 24 -14.87 -1.93 -17.45
CA GLU A 24 -16.25 -1.93 -16.95
C GLU A 24 -17.10 -3.01 -17.65
N LEU A 25 -16.99 -3.09 -18.98
CA LEU A 25 -17.68 -4.14 -19.73
C LEU A 25 -17.25 -5.54 -19.27
N ARG A 26 -15.96 -5.74 -19.08
CA ARG A 26 -15.44 -7.01 -18.57
C ARG A 26 -16.01 -7.32 -17.20
N GLN A 27 -15.94 -6.38 -16.26
CA GLN A 27 -16.37 -6.55 -14.88
C GLN A 27 -17.88 -6.85 -14.76
N TYR A 28 -18.72 -6.23 -15.58
CA TYR A 28 -20.18 -6.33 -15.42
C TYR A 28 -20.83 -7.35 -16.34
N PHE A 29 -20.18 -7.78 -17.43
CA PHE A 29 -20.82 -8.62 -18.44
C PHE A 29 -20.08 -9.93 -18.74
N TRP A 30 -18.77 -9.98 -18.52
CA TRP A 30 -17.97 -11.12 -18.97
C TRP A 30 -17.13 -11.80 -17.88
N GLU A 31 -16.97 -11.18 -16.72
CA GLU A 31 -16.29 -11.83 -15.61
C GLU A 31 -17.25 -12.71 -14.82
N SER A 32 -16.87 -13.96 -14.57
CA SER A 32 -17.56 -14.80 -13.59
C SER A 32 -17.23 -14.33 -12.18
N ASP A 33 -17.99 -14.80 -11.19
CA ASP A 33 -17.79 -14.42 -9.79
C ASP A 33 -16.45 -14.92 -9.21
N LYS A 34 -15.83 -15.90 -9.87
CA LYS A 34 -14.58 -16.55 -9.45
C LYS A 34 -13.36 -16.23 -10.31
N ASP A 35 -13.58 -15.72 -11.53
CA ASP A 35 -12.47 -15.36 -12.42
C ASP A 35 -11.84 -14.06 -11.97
N GLU A 36 -10.56 -13.99 -11.99
CA GLU A 36 -9.75 -12.79 -12.04
C GLU A 36 -8.58 -12.72 -11.11
N LEU A 37 -7.70 -11.82 -11.43
CA LEU A 37 -6.49 -11.51 -10.69
C LEU A 37 -6.44 -10.01 -10.36
N PRO A 38 -6.01 -9.61 -9.17
CA PRO A 38 -5.58 -10.43 -8.02
C PRO A 38 -6.74 -10.89 -7.12
N TYR A 39 -7.96 -10.36 -7.31
CA TYR A 39 -9.14 -10.67 -6.50
C TYR A 39 -10.33 -10.96 -7.37
N SER A 40 -11.07 -12.00 -7.03
CA SER A 40 -12.30 -12.35 -7.72
C SER A 40 -13.38 -11.26 -7.56
N ARG A 41 -14.33 -11.22 -8.47
CA ARG A 41 -15.47 -10.30 -8.39
C ARG A 41 -16.22 -10.46 -7.06
N ASN A 42 -16.33 -11.68 -6.57
CA ASN A 42 -16.97 -11.99 -5.30
C ASN A 42 -16.21 -11.35 -4.12
N GLN A 43 -14.90 -11.47 -4.10
CA GLN A 43 -14.05 -10.82 -3.08
C GLN A 43 -14.15 -9.29 -3.14
N ARG A 44 -14.12 -8.70 -4.34
CA ARG A 44 -14.31 -7.25 -4.52
C ARG A 44 -15.68 -6.78 -4.03
N SER A 45 -16.74 -7.53 -4.35
CA SER A 45 -18.10 -7.23 -3.88
C SER A 45 -18.18 -7.20 -2.35
N MET A 46 -17.52 -8.15 -1.68
CA MET A 46 -17.46 -8.17 -0.21
C MET A 46 -16.79 -6.91 0.35
N VAL A 47 -15.68 -6.48 -0.25
CA VAL A 47 -14.98 -5.25 0.17
C VAL A 47 -15.90 -4.03 -0.01
N TYR A 48 -16.59 -3.90 -1.13
CA TYR A 48 -17.52 -2.79 -1.37
C TYR A 48 -18.67 -2.77 -0.36
N GLN A 49 -19.26 -3.92 -0.07
CA GLN A 49 -20.34 -4.03 0.90
C GLN A 49 -19.88 -3.61 2.30
N ARG A 50 -18.71 -4.08 2.74
CA ARG A 50 -18.13 -3.72 4.05
C ARG A 50 -17.75 -2.25 4.12
N SER A 51 -17.17 -1.69 3.06
CA SER A 51 -16.80 -0.27 3.02
C SER A 51 -18.02 0.67 3.13
N LYS A 52 -19.18 0.20 2.69
CA LYS A 52 -20.46 0.92 2.78
C LYS A 52 -21.26 0.55 4.04
N SER A 53 -20.72 -0.27 4.92
CA SER A 53 -21.42 -0.82 6.09
C SER A 53 -22.75 -1.52 5.75
N LEU A 54 -22.82 -2.13 4.57
CA LEU A 54 -23.97 -2.92 4.16
C LEU A 54 -23.93 -4.30 4.83
N LEU A 55 -25.12 -4.87 5.06
CA LEU A 55 -25.23 -6.22 5.57
C LEU A 55 -24.67 -7.21 4.54
N ALA A 56 -23.56 -7.86 4.89
CA ALA A 56 -22.89 -8.84 4.05
C ALA A 56 -23.30 -10.28 4.38
N ALA A 57 -24.43 -10.45 5.07
CA ALA A 57 -24.94 -11.77 5.40
C ALA A 57 -25.41 -12.50 4.14
N ARG A 58 -24.97 -13.74 3.97
CA ARG A 58 -25.49 -14.66 2.97
C ARG A 58 -26.37 -15.72 3.62
N PRO A 59 -27.37 -16.25 2.93
CA PRO A 59 -28.12 -17.42 3.37
C PRO A 59 -27.19 -18.60 3.64
N PHE A 60 -27.68 -19.63 4.30
CA PHE A 60 -26.97 -20.89 4.51
C PHE A 60 -26.47 -21.47 3.19
N GLY A 61 -25.23 -21.95 3.22
CA GLY A 61 -24.55 -22.56 2.09
C GLY A 61 -23.30 -21.81 1.66
N SER A 62 -22.56 -22.41 0.77
CA SER A 62 -21.36 -21.85 0.18
C SER A 62 -21.45 -21.91 -1.33
N ASP A 63 -20.92 -20.87 -1.99
CA ASP A 63 -20.77 -20.84 -3.45
C ASP A 63 -19.51 -21.60 -3.90
N GLU A 64 -18.70 -22.09 -2.94
CA GLU A 64 -17.46 -22.80 -3.20
C GLU A 64 -17.69 -24.32 -3.29
N ASP A 65 -16.96 -24.98 -4.18
CA ASP A 65 -16.91 -26.43 -4.23
C ASP A 65 -15.95 -26.95 -3.14
N HIS A 66 -16.52 -27.44 -2.06
CA HIS A 66 -15.76 -27.95 -0.91
C HIS A 66 -15.03 -29.28 -1.21
N TYR A 67 -15.31 -29.91 -2.32
CA TYR A 67 -14.67 -31.15 -2.77
C TYR A 67 -13.60 -30.93 -3.84
N ALA A 68 -13.35 -29.67 -4.23
CA ALA A 68 -12.27 -29.33 -5.13
C ALA A 68 -10.91 -29.61 -4.49
N ASP A 69 -9.94 -30.11 -5.27
CA ASP A 69 -8.61 -30.49 -4.77
C ASP A 69 -7.82 -29.32 -4.16
N ASP A 70 -8.11 -28.10 -4.57
CA ASP A 70 -7.50 -26.85 -4.11
C ASP A 70 -8.27 -26.16 -2.97
N PHE A 71 -9.37 -26.77 -2.48
CA PHE A 71 -10.14 -26.19 -1.38
C PHE A 71 -9.41 -26.34 -0.05
N ASN A 72 -9.18 -25.21 0.62
CA ASN A 72 -8.51 -25.14 1.90
C ASN A 72 -9.48 -24.72 3.00
N TRP A 73 -9.39 -25.37 4.16
CA TRP A 73 -10.20 -25.04 5.34
C TRP A 73 -9.41 -25.19 6.64
N LEU A 74 -9.93 -24.60 7.69
CA LEU A 74 -9.44 -24.80 9.06
C LEU A 74 -10.46 -25.63 9.84
N ASN A 75 -9.99 -26.66 10.50
CA ASN A 75 -10.82 -27.45 11.41
C ASN A 75 -11.10 -26.67 12.69
N HIS A 76 -12.26 -26.89 13.27
CA HIS A 76 -12.55 -26.45 14.62
C HIS A 76 -11.67 -27.19 15.64
N SER A 77 -11.26 -26.48 16.70
CA SER A 77 -10.64 -27.13 17.85
C SER A 77 -11.66 -27.97 18.60
N ILE A 78 -11.29 -29.19 19.00
CA ILE A 78 -12.11 -30.05 19.88
C ILE A 78 -12.16 -29.46 21.29
N THR A 79 -11.09 -28.77 21.71
CA THR A 79 -11.00 -28.09 22.99
C THR A 79 -10.57 -26.65 22.78
N PRO A 80 -11.50 -25.75 22.43
CA PRO A 80 -11.15 -24.36 22.17
C PRO A 80 -10.73 -23.66 23.46
N SER A 81 -9.69 -22.84 23.36
CA SER A 81 -9.33 -21.93 24.43
C SER A 81 -10.32 -20.76 24.48
N HIS A 82 -10.68 -20.32 25.67
CA HIS A 82 -11.44 -19.11 25.83
C HIS A 82 -10.54 -17.89 25.51
N ILE A 83 -11.04 -17.00 24.69
CA ILE A 83 -10.34 -15.76 24.31
C ILE A 83 -10.97 -14.61 25.10
N GLU A 84 -10.17 -13.94 25.93
CA GLU A 84 -10.64 -12.82 26.75
C GLU A 84 -10.82 -11.53 25.94
N SER A 85 -10.06 -11.38 24.86
CA SER A 85 -10.10 -10.22 23.97
C SER A 85 -9.83 -10.64 22.53
N ASP A 86 -10.49 -10.01 21.57
CA ASP A 86 -10.26 -10.12 20.13
C ASP A 86 -9.24 -9.09 19.60
N ASP A 87 -8.79 -8.17 20.45
CA ASP A 87 -7.75 -7.19 20.12
C ASP A 87 -6.35 -7.76 20.47
N PHE A 88 -5.82 -8.55 19.54
CA PHE A 88 -4.51 -9.17 19.68
C PHE A 88 -3.40 -8.16 19.43
N ARG A 89 -2.63 -7.85 20.48
CA ARG A 89 -1.50 -6.92 20.43
C ARG A 89 -0.24 -7.51 21.02
N ILE A 90 0.89 -7.00 20.54
CA ILE A 90 2.21 -7.29 21.10
C ILE A 90 2.91 -5.97 21.42
N GLU A 91 3.62 -5.94 22.53
CA GLU A 91 4.51 -4.82 22.85
C GLU A 91 5.79 -4.96 22.03
N VAL A 92 6.13 -3.89 21.27
CA VAL A 92 7.34 -3.78 20.47
C VAL A 92 8.20 -2.63 20.98
N GLY A 93 9.48 -2.90 21.22
CA GLY A 93 10.42 -1.97 21.86
C GLY A 93 10.56 -2.24 23.35
N GLU A 94 11.81 -2.32 23.83
CA GLU A 94 12.10 -2.74 25.21
C GLU A 94 12.29 -1.54 26.17
N ASP A 95 12.48 -0.31 25.63
CA ASP A 95 12.94 0.80 26.46
C ASP A 95 11.86 1.87 26.74
N GLN A 96 12.13 3.10 26.38
CA GLN A 96 11.38 4.25 26.90
C GLN A 96 10.01 4.48 26.25
N LYS A 97 9.71 3.87 25.11
CA LYS A 97 8.45 4.04 24.38
C LYS A 97 7.99 2.76 23.69
N PRO A 98 7.60 1.73 24.43
CA PRO A 98 7.04 0.53 23.82
C PRO A 98 5.78 0.91 23.03
N TYR A 99 5.59 0.27 21.87
CA TYR A 99 4.40 0.43 21.06
C TYR A 99 3.56 -0.86 21.11
N SER A 100 2.32 -0.71 21.56
CA SER A 100 1.34 -1.81 21.54
C SER A 100 0.82 -1.98 20.12
N MET A 101 1.44 -2.91 19.40
CA MET A 101 1.24 -3.13 17.97
C MET A 101 0.18 -4.18 17.73
N SER A 102 -0.80 -3.89 16.88
CA SER A 102 -1.73 -4.91 16.36
C SER A 102 -0.98 -5.94 15.53
N ILE A 103 -1.46 -7.19 15.51
CA ILE A 103 -0.95 -8.24 14.62
C ILE A 103 -1.29 -7.96 13.15
N LEU A 104 -2.32 -7.17 12.87
CA LEU A 104 -2.71 -6.72 11.53
C LEU A 104 -2.28 -5.27 11.32
N ASN A 105 -1.48 -5.01 10.31
CA ASN A 105 -1.04 -3.66 9.95
C ASN A 105 -1.07 -3.47 8.44
N ILE A 106 -1.14 -2.22 7.97
CA ILE A 106 -1.07 -1.92 6.54
C ILE A 106 0.38 -1.94 6.10
N SER A 107 0.68 -2.78 5.11
CA SER A 107 1.99 -2.90 4.47
C SER A 107 2.47 -1.59 3.84
N GLY A 108 3.74 -1.51 3.52
CA GLY A 108 4.40 -0.33 2.95
C GLY A 108 3.76 0.17 1.67
N THR A 109 3.10 1.32 1.76
CA THR A 109 2.43 1.99 0.64
C THR A 109 2.96 3.40 0.46
N SER A 110 3.82 3.59 -0.55
CA SER A 110 4.46 4.88 -0.74
C SER A 110 3.59 5.86 -1.50
N PHE A 111 3.63 7.12 -1.07
CA PHE A 111 3.08 8.23 -1.84
C PHE A 111 3.89 8.41 -3.14
N GLY A 112 3.19 8.40 -4.26
CA GLY A 112 3.79 8.39 -5.60
C GLY A 112 3.67 7.05 -6.31
N SER A 113 3.58 5.92 -5.59
CA SER A 113 3.04 4.67 -6.14
C SER A 113 1.52 4.61 -6.00
N LEU A 114 0.98 5.11 -4.91
CA LEU A 114 -0.46 5.32 -4.74
C LEU A 114 -0.84 6.80 -4.75
N SER A 115 -2.11 7.08 -5.04
CA SER A 115 -2.66 8.43 -5.07
C SER A 115 -2.78 9.04 -3.67
N PRO A 116 -2.87 10.40 -3.57
CA PRO A 116 -3.12 11.08 -2.30
C PRO A 116 -4.31 10.51 -1.52
N LYS A 117 -5.43 10.33 -2.20
CA LYS A 117 -6.66 9.81 -1.58
C LYS A 117 -6.54 8.38 -1.10
N ALA A 118 -5.80 7.53 -1.81
CA ALA A 118 -5.55 6.17 -1.37
C ALA A 118 -4.74 6.15 -0.06
N ILE A 119 -3.65 6.92 0.01
CA ILE A 119 -2.82 7.02 1.22
C ILE A 119 -3.61 7.58 2.40
N GLU A 120 -4.34 8.68 2.19
CA GLU A 120 -5.18 9.29 3.23
C GLU A 120 -6.23 8.31 3.77
N SER A 121 -6.90 7.57 2.87
CA SER A 121 -7.91 6.58 3.24
C SER A 121 -7.32 5.41 4.02
N LEU A 122 -6.16 4.92 3.63
CA LEU A 122 -5.45 3.86 4.34
C LEU A 122 -5.03 4.32 5.75
N SER A 123 -4.48 5.53 5.87
CA SER A 123 -4.10 6.10 7.16
C SER A 123 -5.32 6.32 8.08
N ALA A 124 -6.42 6.84 7.52
CA ALA A 124 -7.68 6.98 8.26
C ALA A 124 -8.27 5.63 8.68
N GLY A 125 -8.15 4.62 7.82
CA GLY A 125 -8.53 3.23 8.13
C GLY A 125 -7.69 2.65 9.26
N ALA A 126 -6.37 2.88 9.24
CA ALA A 126 -5.46 2.47 10.30
C ALA A 126 -5.84 3.10 11.65
N LYS A 127 -6.14 4.41 11.65
CA LYS A 127 -6.65 5.11 12.84
C LYS A 127 -7.94 4.49 13.37
N LYS A 128 -8.90 4.24 12.49
CA LYS A 128 -10.19 3.67 12.87
C LYS A 128 -10.05 2.25 13.41
N GLY A 129 -9.14 1.46 12.83
CA GLY A 129 -8.90 0.07 13.22
C GLY A 129 -7.89 -0.09 14.36
N GLY A 130 -7.24 0.98 14.81
CA GLY A 130 -6.26 0.92 15.89
C GLY A 130 -4.98 0.16 15.52
N PHE A 131 -4.55 0.21 14.26
CA PHE A 131 -3.34 -0.44 13.78
C PHE A 131 -2.44 0.52 12.98
N ALA A 132 -1.23 0.10 12.65
CA ALA A 132 -0.27 0.94 11.99
C ALA A 132 -0.35 0.89 10.46
N HIS A 133 0.04 2.00 9.83
CA HIS A 133 0.22 2.14 8.40
C HIS A 133 1.70 2.38 8.08
N ASN A 134 2.32 1.47 7.32
CA ASN A 134 3.70 1.62 6.87
C ASN A 134 3.76 2.56 5.66
N THR A 135 4.66 3.55 5.72
CA THR A 135 4.76 4.59 4.68
C THR A 135 5.30 4.09 3.35
N GLY A 136 5.89 2.90 3.31
CA GLY A 136 6.75 2.52 2.20
C GLY A 136 7.98 3.44 2.08
N GLU A 137 8.81 3.18 1.10
CA GLU A 137 10.12 3.87 0.93
C GLU A 137 10.04 5.30 0.39
N GLY A 138 8.84 5.79 0.06
CA GLY A 138 8.63 7.12 -0.50
C GLY A 138 8.60 8.28 0.50
N SER A 139 8.97 8.02 1.76
CA SER A 139 8.89 8.97 2.87
C SER A 139 7.49 9.11 3.48
N LEU A 140 7.46 9.71 4.65
CA LEU A 140 6.23 10.15 5.33
C LEU A 140 5.69 11.39 4.64
N SER A 141 4.58 11.24 3.90
CA SER A 141 3.91 12.35 3.23
C SER A 141 2.84 13.01 4.10
N LYS A 142 2.43 14.22 3.73
CA LYS A 142 1.29 14.91 4.36
C LYS A 142 0.00 14.08 4.34
N TYR A 143 -0.17 13.19 3.37
CA TYR A 143 -1.34 12.32 3.25
C TYR A 143 -1.34 11.15 4.24
N HIS A 144 -0.14 10.61 4.57
CA HIS A 144 -0.01 9.68 5.69
C HIS A 144 -0.39 10.34 7.02
N GLN A 145 -0.02 11.62 7.18
CA GLN A 145 -0.32 12.37 8.40
C GLN A 145 -1.80 12.77 8.50
N ALA A 146 -2.41 13.18 7.39
CA ALA A 146 -3.80 13.67 7.36
C ALA A 146 -4.81 12.63 7.86
N GLY A 147 -4.60 11.35 7.58
CA GLY A 147 -5.45 10.27 8.08
C GLY A 147 -5.33 10.03 9.58
N GLY A 148 -4.23 10.42 10.19
CA GLY A 148 -4.01 10.38 11.64
C GLY A 148 -3.82 9.00 12.25
N GLY A 149 -3.56 7.98 11.42
CA GLY A 149 -3.23 6.62 11.89
C GLY A 149 -1.79 6.52 12.38
N ASP A 150 -1.52 5.61 13.30
CA ASP A 150 -0.16 5.29 13.71
C ASP A 150 0.68 4.88 12.49
N THR A 151 1.92 5.32 12.46
CA THR A 151 2.76 5.18 11.27
C THR A 151 4.04 4.43 11.57
N ILE A 152 4.38 3.49 10.71
CA ILE A 152 5.72 2.89 10.62
C ILE A 152 6.44 3.62 9.49
N TRP A 153 7.43 4.43 9.82
CA TRP A 153 8.21 5.14 8.81
C TRP A 153 9.30 4.25 8.23
N GLN A 154 9.15 3.87 6.97
CA GLN A 154 10.12 3.03 6.27
C GLN A 154 11.20 3.88 5.60
N ILE A 155 12.45 3.53 5.86
CA ILE A 155 13.64 4.17 5.29
C ILE A 155 14.35 3.14 4.41
N SER A 156 14.53 3.46 3.14
CA SER A 156 15.27 2.64 2.19
C SER A 156 16.54 3.35 1.72
N THR A 157 17.24 2.77 0.78
CA THR A 157 18.53 3.20 0.23
C THR A 157 18.54 4.62 -0.35
N GLY A 158 17.36 5.21 -0.64
CA GLY A 158 17.23 6.59 -1.11
C GLY A 158 17.12 7.63 0.00
N TYR A 159 17.02 7.21 1.28
CA TYR A 159 16.85 8.08 2.46
C TYR A 159 15.77 9.15 2.30
N PHE A 160 14.70 8.87 1.56
CA PHE A 160 13.64 9.84 1.31
C PHE A 160 13.01 10.34 2.61
N GLY A 161 12.95 11.66 2.72
CA GLY A 161 12.47 12.33 3.93
C GLY A 161 13.56 12.64 4.97
N CYS A 162 14.70 11.97 4.92
CA CYS A 162 15.86 12.25 5.79
C CYS A 162 17.18 12.23 4.99
N ARG A 163 17.17 12.87 3.81
CA ARG A 163 18.34 12.94 2.95
C ARG A 163 18.88 14.35 2.81
N THR A 164 20.19 14.44 2.58
CA THR A 164 20.88 15.65 2.17
C THR A 164 20.61 15.93 0.68
N SER A 165 21.02 17.10 0.18
CA SER A 165 20.89 17.45 -1.26
C SER A 165 21.70 16.53 -2.17
N ASP A 166 22.80 15.97 -1.69
CA ASP A 166 23.66 15.01 -2.40
C ASP A 166 23.22 13.55 -2.21
N GLY A 167 22.10 13.33 -1.50
CA GLY A 167 21.45 12.02 -1.41
C GLY A 167 21.93 11.13 -0.25
N LYS A 168 22.71 11.64 0.68
CA LYS A 168 23.17 10.92 1.86
C LYS A 168 22.18 11.02 3.02
N PHE A 169 22.37 10.24 4.05
CA PHE A 169 21.58 10.28 5.28
C PHE A 169 21.83 11.60 6.05
N ASP A 170 20.77 12.20 6.55
CA ASP A 170 20.77 13.41 7.37
C ASP A 170 20.14 13.09 8.73
N ALA A 171 21.00 13.01 9.74
CA ALA A 171 20.61 12.64 11.11
C ALA A 171 19.65 13.65 11.76
N ASN A 172 19.76 14.95 11.43
CA ASN A 172 18.87 15.97 11.98
C ASN A 172 17.46 15.82 11.42
N LYS A 173 17.33 15.73 10.08
CA LYS A 173 16.02 15.48 9.43
C LYS A 173 15.40 14.16 9.88
N PHE A 174 16.23 13.14 10.09
CA PHE A 174 15.76 11.88 10.64
C PHE A 174 15.19 12.07 12.04
N SER A 175 15.95 12.70 12.95
CA SER A 175 15.54 12.95 14.33
C SER A 175 14.24 13.74 14.42
N ASP A 176 14.09 14.78 13.59
CA ASP A 176 12.90 15.64 13.59
C ASP A 176 11.64 14.84 13.18
N ARG A 177 11.75 13.98 12.16
CA ARG A 177 10.62 13.16 11.72
C ARG A 177 10.32 11.97 12.63
N ALA A 178 11.37 11.33 13.17
CA ALA A 178 11.23 10.21 14.10
C ALA A 178 10.55 10.60 15.41
N LYS A 179 10.60 11.88 15.80
CA LYS A 179 9.95 12.40 17.01
C LYS A 179 8.48 12.78 16.84
N LEU A 180 7.95 12.73 15.62
CA LEU A 180 6.52 12.99 15.41
C LEU A 180 5.68 11.96 16.17
N ASP A 181 4.67 12.41 16.88
CA ASP A 181 3.82 11.54 17.72
C ASP A 181 3.16 10.41 16.93
N GLN A 182 2.87 10.63 15.66
CA GLN A 182 2.27 9.64 14.78
C GLN A 182 3.26 8.54 14.37
N VAL A 183 4.57 8.81 14.39
CA VAL A 183 5.61 7.84 14.05
C VAL A 183 5.89 6.95 15.26
N LYS A 184 5.43 5.71 15.22
CA LYS A 184 5.59 4.74 16.31
C LYS A 184 6.78 3.83 16.14
N MET A 185 7.18 3.60 14.90
CA MET A 185 8.29 2.70 14.57
C MET A 185 9.06 3.20 13.36
N ILE A 186 10.33 2.84 13.29
CA ILE A 186 11.20 3.02 12.14
C ILE A 186 11.48 1.64 11.54
N GLU A 187 11.32 1.51 10.25
CA GLU A 187 11.65 0.29 9.51
C GLU A 187 12.77 0.58 8.50
N ILE A 188 13.84 -0.18 8.56
CA ILE A 188 14.93 -0.08 7.58
C ILE A 188 14.73 -1.14 6.50
N LYS A 189 14.52 -0.69 5.26
CA LYS A 189 14.40 -1.56 4.10
C LYS A 189 15.77 -1.74 3.45
N LEU A 190 16.34 -2.92 3.58
CA LEU A 190 17.70 -3.21 3.11
C LEU A 190 17.77 -3.40 1.59
N SER A 191 16.73 -3.95 0.97
CA SER A 191 16.68 -4.26 -0.47
C SER A 191 15.25 -4.29 -0.99
N GLN A 192 15.08 -4.38 -2.31
CA GLN A 192 13.77 -4.54 -2.95
C GLN A 192 13.36 -6.02 -2.95
N GLY A 193 12.12 -6.32 -2.50
CA GLY A 193 11.64 -7.70 -2.43
C GLY A 193 11.53 -8.37 -3.81
N ALA A 194 10.92 -7.69 -4.79
CA ALA A 194 10.70 -8.25 -6.13
C ALA A 194 11.92 -8.15 -7.05
N LYS A 195 12.94 -7.35 -6.72
CA LYS A 195 14.15 -7.14 -7.52
C LYS A 195 15.36 -6.94 -6.61
N PRO A 196 15.82 -7.98 -5.93
CA PRO A 196 16.97 -7.90 -5.04
C PRO A 196 18.22 -7.34 -5.76
N GLY A 197 19.01 -6.55 -5.07
CA GLY A 197 20.20 -5.91 -5.64
C GLY A 197 19.92 -4.71 -6.55
N HIS A 198 18.66 -4.26 -6.63
CA HIS A 198 18.28 -3.04 -7.34
C HIS A 198 17.65 -2.03 -6.38
N GLY A 199 17.77 -0.74 -6.72
CA GLY A 199 17.07 0.33 -6.01
C GLY A 199 15.64 0.53 -6.53
N GLY A 200 14.89 1.39 -5.84
CA GLY A 200 13.61 1.89 -6.32
C GLY A 200 13.79 2.85 -7.48
N MET A 201 12.82 2.89 -8.41
CA MET A 201 12.82 3.82 -9.54
C MET A 201 11.47 4.51 -9.65
N LEU A 202 11.49 5.83 -9.77
CA LEU A 202 10.30 6.64 -10.09
C LEU A 202 10.65 7.56 -11.26
N LEU A 203 9.95 7.38 -12.37
CA LEU A 203 10.23 8.13 -13.60
C LEU A 203 9.77 9.59 -13.49
N ALA A 204 10.48 10.49 -14.13
CA ALA A 204 10.28 11.94 -14.15
C ALA A 204 8.81 12.40 -14.29
N PRO A 205 7.97 11.85 -15.20
CA PRO A 205 6.57 12.25 -15.31
C PRO A 205 5.72 11.99 -14.06
N LYS A 206 6.17 11.08 -13.17
CA LYS A 206 5.48 10.76 -11.90
C LYS A 206 6.00 11.60 -10.74
N VAL A 207 7.15 12.23 -10.85
CA VAL A 207 7.75 13.04 -9.78
C VAL A 207 7.13 14.44 -9.79
N THR A 208 5.89 14.53 -9.31
CA THR A 208 5.19 15.81 -9.14
C THR A 208 5.87 16.65 -8.04
N PRO A 209 5.61 17.98 -7.97
CA PRO A 209 6.13 18.83 -6.92
C PRO A 209 5.85 18.31 -5.50
N GLU A 210 4.67 17.77 -5.26
CA GLU A 210 4.30 17.20 -3.94
C GLU A 210 5.09 15.93 -3.60
N ILE A 211 5.35 15.08 -4.60
CA ILE A 211 6.17 13.88 -4.40
C ILE A 211 7.63 14.27 -4.21
N ALA A 212 8.10 15.26 -4.96
CA ALA A 212 9.44 15.80 -4.83
C ALA A 212 9.70 16.37 -3.43
N GLU A 213 8.76 17.16 -2.91
CA GLU A 213 8.77 17.71 -1.56
C GLU A 213 8.83 16.60 -0.51
N ALA A 214 7.94 15.62 -0.59
CA ALA A 214 7.90 14.51 0.37
C ALA A 214 9.21 13.70 0.38
N ARG A 215 9.82 13.49 -0.78
CA ARG A 215 11.06 12.71 -0.93
C ARG A 215 12.34 13.50 -0.72
N GLY A 216 12.29 14.83 -0.80
CA GLY A 216 13.47 15.70 -0.79
C GLY A 216 14.29 15.59 -2.09
N VAL A 217 13.63 15.62 -3.24
CA VAL A 217 14.24 15.50 -4.57
C VAL A 217 13.74 16.61 -5.51
N GLU A 218 14.31 16.73 -6.71
CA GLU A 218 13.85 17.67 -7.71
C GLU A 218 12.63 17.14 -8.46
N SER A 219 11.66 18.05 -8.74
CA SER A 219 10.47 17.70 -9.50
C SER A 219 10.80 17.37 -10.96
N PHE A 220 10.03 16.45 -11.55
CA PHE A 220 10.12 16.08 -12.97
C PHE A 220 11.49 15.55 -13.42
N LYS A 221 12.27 15.02 -12.48
CA LYS A 221 13.50 14.27 -12.77
C LYS A 221 13.33 12.82 -12.35
N ASP A 222 14.00 11.92 -13.06
CA ASP A 222 14.04 10.51 -12.68
C ASP A 222 14.70 10.37 -11.30
N VAL A 223 14.08 9.59 -10.42
CA VAL A 223 14.57 9.31 -9.09
C VAL A 223 14.90 7.83 -9.01
N ILE A 224 16.18 7.53 -8.86
CA ILE A 224 16.71 6.17 -8.74
C ILE A 224 17.42 6.07 -7.39
N SER A 225 16.97 5.13 -6.56
CA SER A 225 17.65 4.83 -5.29
C SER A 225 18.85 3.92 -5.53
N PRO A 226 19.95 4.07 -4.76
CA PRO A 226 21.05 3.12 -4.77
C PRO A 226 20.59 1.68 -4.51
N HIS A 227 21.36 0.70 -4.95
CA HIS A 227 21.06 -0.72 -4.73
C HIS A 227 21.37 -1.18 -3.29
N ARG A 228 22.15 -0.41 -2.54
CA ARG A 228 22.52 -0.67 -1.14
C ARG A 228 22.58 0.63 -0.34
N HIS A 229 22.52 0.51 0.97
CA HIS A 229 22.74 1.64 1.87
C HIS A 229 24.21 2.07 1.84
N SER A 230 24.45 3.40 1.79
CA SER A 230 25.79 3.95 1.84
C SER A 230 26.38 3.93 3.26
N GLU A 231 25.51 3.95 4.28
CA GLU A 231 25.90 4.09 5.68
C GLU A 231 26.03 2.73 6.41
N PHE A 232 25.49 1.67 5.83
CA PHE A 232 25.43 0.33 6.46
C PHE A 232 26.15 -0.76 5.66
N SER A 233 26.95 -0.39 4.68
CA SER A 233 27.61 -1.35 3.81
C SER A 233 29.12 -1.40 4.02
#